data_c6b767a5894ff42d80f355440fd713b2
#
_entry.id   c6b767a5894ff42d80f355440fd713b2
#
_cell.length_a   1.000
_cell.length_b   1.000
_cell.length_c   1.000
_cell.angle_alpha   90.00
_cell.angle_beta   90.00
_cell.angle_gamma   90.00
#
_symmetry.space_group_name_H-M   'P 1'
#
loop_
_entity.id
_entity.type
_entity.pdbx_description
1 polymer ?
#
loop_
_entity_poly.entity_id
_entity_poly.type
_entity_poly.pdbx_seq_one_letter_code
_entity_poly.pdbx_strand_id
1 'polypeptide(L)'
;MVAGAFAGAALAPLQLLLWPDVSPPLVKLLVAFVAWTSWGALWIGGSLFAFAEFASLVVPYLGAVKGFSVGLWRWLMIPVGLVVTWAAWWNREETRDLLLPDNRQGLAYAGSLAALFTITLLVLAIGRRPRRNALTRALAFASALVTCLWAVWALTPPPRPPAAFGEAVHFAPAGRLLFVSWEGTDLPWLLPAMERGDMPFLHKRWETGAWGQLRTVRPYTRSATLATLVTGCAPAVHGVLGRLSYRVPWLTDQPVTLLLAGPWPSPHQLPWRAWERASGLAPQRATLWQVLMATGLRVGVAGWPRYARGAWTVPIPLSAEAAGFAALDPDFKAALEPALRSAPDLADDAKSSFALAAALGSSTVNRVSTQPVDALAIDCELAAHLRPLWAAEEPGSQREEVLRQAARLLDEQLRSLWLAMGEDTLLVVVSPYGLAPPSPWQRLVHLGGSPRRWHVSPTDSPDGFVFLSGPGVRPATRLTGARLADVTATVLYLMDLPVARDMAGRVLLDAVDEARAASVPLRLVPSYPADRSGGAAGVSVR
;
A
#
# COMPACT_ATOMS: atom_id res chain seq x y z
N MET A 1 -12.57 -31.19 6.10
CA MET A 1 -13.08 -30.44 4.93
C MET A 1 -14.33 -29.64 5.26
N VAL A 2 -15.45 -30.25 5.68
CA VAL A 2 -16.71 -29.55 6.01
C VAL A 2 -16.52 -28.45 7.06
N ALA A 3 -15.85 -28.74 8.20
CA ALA A 3 -15.56 -27.74 9.22
C ALA A 3 -14.71 -26.57 8.68
N GLY A 4 -13.74 -26.87 7.81
CA GLY A 4 -12.93 -25.85 7.15
C GLY A 4 -13.76 -24.98 6.20
N ALA A 5 -14.68 -25.58 5.44
CA ALA A 5 -15.61 -24.85 4.57
C ALA A 5 -16.50 -23.90 5.39
N PHE A 6 -17.03 -24.35 6.54
CA PHE A 6 -17.79 -23.50 7.45
C PHE A 6 -16.94 -22.35 8.01
N ALA A 7 -15.68 -22.62 8.39
CA ALA A 7 -14.77 -21.56 8.84
C ALA A 7 -14.52 -20.52 7.75
N GLY A 8 -14.28 -20.96 6.52
CA GLY A 8 -14.13 -20.06 5.38
C GLY A 8 -15.40 -19.27 5.09
N ALA A 9 -16.57 -19.91 5.11
CA ALA A 9 -17.85 -19.25 4.93
C ALA A 9 -18.11 -18.19 6.02
N ALA A 10 -17.68 -18.44 7.26
CA ALA A 10 -17.78 -17.48 8.37
C ALA A 10 -16.82 -16.28 8.21
N LEU A 11 -15.73 -16.42 7.45
CA LEU A 11 -14.82 -15.32 7.12
C LEU A 11 -15.33 -14.44 5.98
N ALA A 12 -16.18 -14.97 5.09
CA ALA A 12 -16.70 -14.21 3.96
C ALA A 12 -17.43 -12.91 4.35
N PRO A 13 -18.28 -12.84 5.41
CA PRO A 13 -18.88 -11.60 5.87
C PRO A 13 -17.87 -10.54 6.32
N LEU A 14 -16.72 -10.95 6.90
CA LEU A 14 -15.66 -10.00 7.28
C LEU A 14 -15.07 -9.31 6.06
N GLN A 15 -15.03 -9.98 4.90
CA GLN A 15 -14.59 -9.40 3.64
C GLN A 15 -15.46 -8.21 3.22
N LEU A 16 -16.76 -8.23 3.51
CA LEU A 16 -17.68 -7.14 3.19
C LEU A 16 -17.34 -5.86 3.96
N LEU A 17 -16.91 -6.00 5.22
CA LEU A 17 -16.48 -4.89 6.05
C LEU A 17 -15.16 -4.29 5.58
N LEU A 18 -14.37 -5.07 4.83
CA LEU A 18 -13.10 -4.64 4.28
C LEU A 18 -13.23 -3.96 2.92
N TRP A 19 -14.39 -4.01 2.27
CA TRP A 19 -14.61 -3.33 1.01
C TRP A 19 -15.04 -1.87 1.24
N PRO A 20 -14.39 -0.91 0.55
CA PRO A 20 -14.77 0.50 0.65
C PRO A 20 -16.07 0.81 -0.08
N ASP A 21 -16.52 -0.06 -1.00
CA ASP A 21 -17.77 0.11 -1.72
C ASP A 21 -18.97 -0.09 -0.80
N VAL A 22 -19.83 0.90 -0.79
CA VAL A 22 -21.01 0.95 0.09
C VAL A 22 -22.02 -0.15 -0.23
N SER A 23 -22.07 -0.62 -1.47
CA SER A 23 -22.93 -1.71 -1.93
C SER A 23 -22.20 -2.52 -2.98
N PRO A 24 -21.41 -3.53 -2.58
CA PRO A 24 -20.75 -4.39 -3.55
C PRO A 24 -21.83 -5.15 -4.37
N PRO A 25 -21.69 -5.27 -5.70
CA PRO A 25 -22.62 -6.03 -6.50
C PRO A 25 -22.69 -7.48 -6.02
N LEU A 26 -23.88 -8.10 -6.12
CA LEU A 26 -24.15 -9.47 -5.64
C LEU A 26 -23.08 -10.47 -6.11
N VAL A 27 -22.56 -10.27 -7.32
CA VAL A 27 -21.50 -11.10 -7.90
C VAL A 27 -20.22 -11.05 -7.09
N LYS A 28 -19.79 -9.87 -6.61
CA LYS A 28 -18.59 -9.74 -5.75
C LYS A 28 -18.78 -10.49 -4.43
N LEU A 29 -19.98 -10.45 -3.85
CA LEU A 29 -20.33 -11.18 -2.63
C LEU A 29 -20.22 -12.68 -2.85
N LEU A 30 -20.78 -13.18 -3.96
CA LEU A 30 -20.74 -14.59 -4.31
C LEU A 30 -19.31 -15.08 -4.52
N VAL A 31 -18.50 -14.32 -5.25
CA VAL A 31 -17.08 -14.64 -5.48
C VAL A 31 -16.31 -14.70 -4.17
N ALA A 32 -16.49 -13.72 -3.28
CA ALA A 32 -15.84 -13.74 -1.97
C ALA A 32 -16.27 -14.95 -1.12
N PHE A 33 -17.57 -15.24 -1.11
CA PHE A 33 -18.10 -16.40 -0.40
C PHE A 33 -17.52 -17.72 -0.91
N VAL A 34 -17.52 -17.93 -2.22
CA VAL A 34 -16.95 -19.15 -2.84
C VAL A 34 -15.45 -19.24 -2.59
N ALA A 35 -14.72 -18.13 -2.74
CA ALA A 35 -13.27 -18.09 -2.48
C ALA A 35 -12.93 -18.47 -1.04
N TRP A 36 -13.59 -17.85 -0.06
CA TRP A 36 -13.35 -18.11 1.36
C TRP A 36 -13.79 -19.49 1.80
N THR A 37 -14.92 -19.98 1.30
CA THR A 37 -15.41 -21.33 1.59
C THR A 37 -14.44 -22.39 1.07
N SER A 38 -13.99 -22.24 -0.16
CA SER A 38 -13.02 -23.16 -0.78
C SER A 38 -11.66 -23.10 -0.08
N TRP A 39 -11.19 -21.91 0.24
CA TRP A 39 -9.96 -21.71 0.99
C TRP A 39 -10.02 -22.37 2.38
N GLY A 40 -11.11 -22.14 3.13
CA GLY A 40 -11.33 -22.73 4.44
C GLY A 40 -11.39 -24.26 4.37
N ALA A 41 -12.05 -24.81 3.35
CA ALA A 41 -12.10 -26.25 3.14
C ALA A 41 -10.71 -26.86 2.92
N LEU A 42 -9.87 -26.23 2.10
CA LEU A 42 -8.52 -26.73 1.78
C LEU A 42 -7.56 -26.55 2.95
N TRP A 43 -7.41 -25.35 3.47
CA TRP A 43 -6.36 -25.06 4.45
C TRP A 43 -6.76 -25.40 5.89
N ILE A 44 -7.92 -24.95 6.35
CA ILE A 44 -8.36 -25.23 7.72
C ILE A 44 -8.81 -26.68 7.81
N GLY A 45 -9.61 -27.14 6.85
CA GLY A 45 -10.09 -28.52 6.81
C GLY A 45 -8.97 -29.52 6.57
N GLY A 46 -8.01 -29.22 5.69
CA GLY A 46 -6.83 -30.04 5.45
C GLY A 46 -5.89 -30.11 6.68
N SER A 47 -5.65 -28.99 7.34
CA SER A 47 -4.84 -28.95 8.57
C SER A 47 -5.49 -29.71 9.72
N LEU A 48 -6.80 -29.57 9.90
CA LEU A 48 -7.56 -30.34 10.91
C LEU A 48 -7.55 -31.84 10.61
N PHE A 49 -7.63 -32.22 9.33
CA PHE A 49 -7.52 -33.61 8.92
C PHE A 49 -6.13 -34.16 9.21
N ALA A 50 -5.07 -33.47 8.78
CA ALA A 50 -3.69 -33.86 9.04
C ALA A 50 -3.39 -33.98 10.54
N PHE A 51 -3.90 -33.04 11.34
CA PHE A 51 -3.77 -33.11 12.81
C PHE A 51 -4.53 -34.29 13.40
N ALA A 52 -5.73 -34.60 12.92
CA ALA A 52 -6.52 -35.74 13.37
C ALA A 52 -5.82 -37.08 13.02
N GLU A 53 -5.26 -37.19 11.82
CA GLU A 53 -4.48 -38.36 11.40
C GLU A 53 -3.22 -38.50 12.27
N PHE A 54 -2.46 -37.42 12.46
CA PHE A 54 -1.28 -37.44 13.35
C PHE A 54 -1.65 -37.83 14.79
N ALA A 55 -2.73 -37.24 15.35
CA ALA A 55 -3.21 -37.57 16.68
C ALA A 55 -3.63 -39.04 16.79
N SER A 56 -4.24 -39.62 15.76
CA SER A 56 -4.61 -41.04 15.72
C SER A 56 -3.42 -41.98 15.71
N LEU A 57 -2.28 -41.56 15.15
CA LEU A 57 -1.03 -42.28 15.16
C LEU A 57 -0.33 -42.27 16.52
N VAL A 58 -0.45 -41.10 17.23
CA VAL A 58 0.23 -40.90 18.52
C VAL A 58 -0.60 -41.43 19.70
N VAL A 59 -1.94 -41.41 19.59
CA VAL A 59 -2.86 -41.84 20.65
C VAL A 59 -3.80 -42.94 20.14
N PRO A 60 -3.39 -44.22 20.20
CA PRO A 60 -4.13 -45.36 19.64
C PRO A 60 -5.57 -45.52 20.19
N TYR A 61 -5.87 -44.90 21.33
CA TYR A 61 -7.19 -44.95 21.97
C TYR A 61 -8.21 -43.96 21.44
N LEU A 62 -7.84 -42.95 20.61
CA LEU A 62 -8.75 -41.98 20.01
C LEU A 62 -9.57 -42.56 18.84
N GLY A 63 -9.18 -43.75 18.30
CA GLY A 63 -9.90 -44.46 17.24
C GLY A 63 -11.24 -45.06 17.63
N ALA A 64 -11.65 -45.01 18.89
CA ALA A 64 -12.89 -45.58 19.41
C ALA A 64 -14.07 -44.61 19.51
N VAL A 65 -14.04 -43.46 18.89
CA VAL A 65 -15.18 -42.53 18.88
C VAL A 65 -16.23 -43.01 17.88
N LYS A 66 -17.00 -44.00 18.31
CA LYS A 66 -18.23 -44.45 17.64
C LYS A 66 -19.27 -43.36 17.73
N GLY A 67 -19.60 -42.78 16.60
CA GLY A 67 -20.78 -41.90 16.44
C GLY A 67 -20.43 -40.42 16.43
N PHE A 68 -20.76 -39.79 15.30
CA PHE A 68 -20.76 -38.34 15.11
C PHE A 68 -21.88 -37.73 15.98
N SER A 69 -21.59 -37.54 17.27
CA SER A 69 -22.56 -36.97 18.19
C SER A 69 -22.61 -35.46 18.07
N VAL A 70 -23.79 -34.87 18.39
CA VAL A 70 -23.98 -33.39 18.46
C VAL A 70 -22.91 -32.72 19.34
N GLY A 71 -22.28 -33.46 20.25
CA GLY A 71 -21.16 -33.01 21.07
C GLY A 71 -19.89 -32.69 20.25
N LEU A 72 -19.59 -33.46 19.20
CA LEU A 72 -18.41 -33.26 18.39
C LEU A 72 -18.47 -31.94 17.61
N TRP A 73 -19.65 -31.55 17.10
CA TRP A 73 -19.87 -30.28 16.43
C TRP A 73 -19.52 -29.07 17.30
N ARG A 74 -19.80 -29.14 18.61
CA ARG A 74 -19.47 -28.05 19.54
C ARG A 74 -17.95 -27.85 19.65
N TRP A 75 -17.20 -28.97 19.75
CA TRP A 75 -15.75 -28.93 19.81
C TRP A 75 -15.11 -28.47 18.50
N LEU A 76 -15.72 -28.79 17.34
CA LEU A 76 -15.27 -28.30 16.04
C LEU A 76 -15.58 -26.80 15.82
N MET A 77 -16.67 -26.29 16.37
CA MET A 77 -17.05 -24.87 16.20
C MET A 77 -16.25 -23.92 17.09
N ILE A 78 -15.69 -24.38 18.22
CA ILE A 78 -14.84 -23.55 19.08
C ILE A 78 -13.60 -23.02 18.33
N PRO A 79 -12.76 -23.84 17.69
CA PRO A 79 -11.64 -23.33 16.91
C PRO A 79 -12.08 -22.45 15.74
N VAL A 80 -13.23 -22.69 15.12
CA VAL A 80 -13.79 -21.81 14.09
C VAL A 80 -14.08 -20.42 14.65
N GLY A 81 -14.76 -20.35 15.80
CA GLY A 81 -15.06 -19.08 16.47
C GLY A 81 -13.79 -18.34 16.92
N LEU A 82 -12.78 -19.05 17.39
CA LEU A 82 -11.47 -18.47 17.72
C LEU A 82 -10.79 -17.86 16.50
N VAL A 83 -10.77 -18.58 15.36
CA VAL A 83 -10.21 -18.09 14.10
C VAL A 83 -10.94 -16.85 13.61
N VAL A 84 -12.27 -16.83 13.63
CA VAL A 84 -13.08 -15.68 13.21
C VAL A 84 -12.84 -14.48 14.13
N THR A 85 -12.82 -14.70 15.46
CA THR A 85 -12.51 -13.66 16.44
C THR A 85 -11.15 -13.06 16.19
N TRP A 86 -10.15 -13.90 16.07
CA TRP A 86 -8.79 -13.47 15.83
C TRP A 86 -8.65 -12.75 14.47
N ALA A 87 -9.26 -13.29 13.39
CA ALA A 87 -9.24 -12.66 12.09
C ALA A 87 -9.86 -11.26 12.09
N ALA A 88 -10.99 -11.08 12.79
CA ALA A 88 -11.64 -9.77 12.88
C ALA A 88 -10.77 -8.74 13.62
N TRP A 89 -10.21 -9.10 14.77
CA TRP A 89 -9.33 -8.22 15.54
C TRP A 89 -8.01 -7.94 14.84
N TRP A 90 -7.40 -8.96 14.25
CA TRP A 90 -6.18 -8.81 13.47
C TRP A 90 -6.39 -7.86 12.29
N ASN A 91 -7.41 -8.09 11.48
CA ASN A 91 -7.68 -7.24 10.33
C ASN A 91 -8.07 -5.81 10.73
N ARG A 92 -8.71 -5.61 11.88
CA ARG A 92 -9.01 -4.27 12.39
C ARG A 92 -7.76 -3.42 12.59
N GLU A 93 -6.68 -4.00 13.09
CA GLU A 93 -5.41 -3.29 13.31
C GLU A 93 -4.56 -3.23 12.03
N GLU A 94 -4.43 -4.34 11.32
CA GLU A 94 -3.63 -4.43 10.10
C GLU A 94 -4.16 -3.54 8.97
N THR A 95 -5.47 -3.43 8.82
CA THR A 95 -6.09 -2.67 7.73
C THR A 95 -6.56 -1.28 8.16
N ARG A 96 -6.09 -0.77 9.29
CA ARG A 96 -6.58 0.49 9.90
C ARG A 96 -6.49 1.71 8.97
N ASP A 97 -5.47 1.77 8.14
CA ASP A 97 -5.24 2.89 7.22
C ASP A 97 -5.94 2.67 5.86
N LEU A 98 -6.40 1.44 5.58
CA LEU A 98 -7.13 1.10 4.36
C LEU A 98 -8.65 1.29 4.48
N LEU A 99 -9.19 1.22 5.70
CA LEU A 99 -10.63 1.19 5.95
C LEU A 99 -11.18 2.53 6.43
N LEU A 100 -12.44 2.76 6.12
CA LEU A 100 -13.22 3.82 6.77
C LEU A 100 -13.41 3.52 8.27
N PRO A 101 -13.54 4.57 9.13
CA PRO A 101 -13.74 4.39 10.57
C PRO A 101 -14.91 3.46 10.91
N ASP A 102 -16.03 3.57 10.17
CA ASP A 102 -17.23 2.76 10.41
C ASP A 102 -16.98 1.27 10.13
N ASN A 103 -16.27 0.95 9.05
CA ASN A 103 -15.90 -0.43 8.71
C ASN A 103 -14.96 -1.03 9.76
N ARG A 104 -14.06 -0.22 10.31
CA ARG A 104 -13.15 -0.61 11.38
C ARG A 104 -13.90 -0.90 12.69
N GLN A 105 -14.92 -0.10 13.03
CA GLN A 105 -15.81 -0.41 14.15
C GLN A 105 -16.62 -1.68 13.91
N GLY A 106 -17.12 -1.88 12.70
CA GLY A 106 -17.80 -3.10 12.28
C GLY A 106 -16.96 -4.35 12.53
N LEU A 107 -15.66 -4.34 12.21
CA LEU A 107 -14.75 -5.45 12.51
C LEU A 107 -14.61 -5.70 14.03
N ALA A 108 -14.56 -4.64 14.84
CA ALA A 108 -14.52 -4.78 16.32
C ALA A 108 -15.79 -5.45 16.86
N TYR A 109 -16.95 -5.04 16.37
CA TYR A 109 -18.22 -5.67 16.75
C TYR A 109 -18.29 -7.13 16.30
N ALA A 110 -17.87 -7.43 15.07
CA ALA A 110 -17.79 -8.81 14.56
C ALA A 110 -16.89 -9.70 15.43
N GLY A 111 -15.70 -9.22 15.75
CA GLY A 111 -14.75 -9.92 16.62
C GLY A 111 -15.31 -10.17 18.02
N SER A 112 -15.96 -9.17 18.60
CA SER A 112 -16.57 -9.28 19.94
C SER A 112 -17.73 -10.28 19.96
N LEU A 113 -18.59 -10.27 18.93
CA LEU A 113 -19.69 -11.22 18.81
C LEU A 113 -19.18 -12.66 18.57
N ALA A 114 -18.16 -12.83 17.73
CA ALA A 114 -17.54 -14.13 17.52
C ALA A 114 -16.89 -14.67 18.80
N ALA A 115 -16.26 -13.81 19.60
CA ALA A 115 -15.69 -14.15 20.90
C ALA A 115 -16.80 -14.60 21.88
N LEU A 116 -17.89 -13.84 21.98
CA LEU A 116 -19.04 -14.18 22.83
C LEU A 116 -19.66 -15.51 22.43
N PHE A 117 -19.85 -15.74 21.13
CA PHE A 117 -20.34 -17.00 20.58
C PHE A 117 -19.42 -18.17 20.96
N THR A 118 -18.10 -17.98 20.81
CA THR A 118 -17.09 -19.00 21.13
C THR A 118 -17.07 -19.33 22.62
N ILE A 119 -17.14 -18.31 23.49
CA ILE A 119 -17.23 -18.49 24.95
C ILE A 119 -18.51 -19.24 25.30
N THR A 120 -19.63 -18.89 24.67
CA THR A 120 -20.91 -19.59 24.89
C THR A 120 -20.80 -21.07 24.50
N LEU A 121 -20.22 -21.39 23.37
CA LEU A 121 -19.97 -22.78 22.95
C LEU A 121 -19.05 -23.52 23.91
N LEU A 122 -18.00 -22.86 24.42
CA LEU A 122 -17.06 -23.44 25.38
C LEU A 122 -17.78 -23.77 26.72
N VAL A 123 -18.58 -22.84 27.26
CA VAL A 123 -19.39 -23.04 28.46
C VAL A 123 -20.37 -24.21 28.28
N LEU A 124 -20.99 -24.31 27.08
CA LEU A 124 -21.86 -25.43 26.71
C LEU A 124 -21.14 -26.75 26.60
N ALA A 125 -19.89 -26.76 26.13
CA ALA A 125 -19.07 -27.96 25.97
C ALA A 125 -18.62 -28.52 27.34
N ILE A 126 -18.28 -27.64 28.29
CA ILE A 126 -17.80 -28.00 29.64
C ILE A 126 -18.94 -28.38 30.58
N GLY A 127 -20.14 -27.85 30.39
CA GLY A 127 -21.30 -28.04 31.23
C GLY A 127 -21.89 -29.45 31.15
N ARG A 128 -21.61 -30.32 32.14
CA ARG A 128 -22.01 -31.76 32.15
C ARG A 128 -23.45 -32.03 32.61
N ARG A 129 -24.36 -31.04 32.87
CA ARG A 129 -25.70 -31.27 33.46
C ARG A 129 -26.84 -31.05 32.46
N PRO A 130 -27.74 -32.05 32.25
CA PRO A 130 -28.80 -31.99 31.23
C PRO A 130 -29.94 -30.98 31.50
N ARG A 131 -30.13 -30.50 32.77
CA ARG A 131 -31.20 -29.57 33.11
C ARG A 131 -31.00 -28.09 32.69
N ARG A 132 -29.82 -27.72 32.22
CA ARG A 132 -29.53 -26.36 31.71
C ARG A 132 -29.78 -26.16 30.22
N ASN A 133 -30.36 -27.15 29.54
CA ASN A 133 -30.52 -27.16 28.10
C ASN A 133 -31.40 -26.04 27.52
N ALA A 134 -32.37 -25.50 28.25
CA ALA A 134 -33.25 -24.43 27.75
C ALA A 134 -32.54 -23.08 27.70
N LEU A 135 -31.85 -22.68 28.79
CA LEU A 135 -31.10 -21.41 28.86
C LEU A 135 -29.95 -21.40 27.85
N THR A 136 -29.26 -22.50 27.70
CA THR A 136 -28.14 -22.64 26.80
C THR A 136 -28.56 -22.65 25.33
N ARG A 137 -29.72 -23.24 24.99
CA ARG A 137 -30.34 -23.14 23.67
C ARG A 137 -30.79 -21.70 23.36
N ALA A 138 -31.40 -21.04 24.36
CA ALA A 138 -31.81 -19.64 24.24
C ALA A 138 -30.62 -18.70 24.01
N LEU A 139 -29.51 -18.89 24.76
CA LEU A 139 -28.28 -18.11 24.57
C LEU A 139 -27.62 -18.36 23.19
N ALA A 140 -27.57 -19.62 22.73
CA ALA A 140 -27.06 -19.96 21.42
C ALA A 140 -27.94 -19.38 20.30
N PHE A 141 -29.27 -19.44 20.48
CA PHE A 141 -30.19 -18.83 19.52
C PHE A 141 -30.09 -17.30 19.52
N ALA A 142 -30.01 -16.67 20.69
CA ALA A 142 -29.84 -15.23 20.83
C ALA A 142 -28.51 -14.75 20.20
N SER A 143 -27.41 -15.48 20.43
CA SER A 143 -26.13 -15.13 19.82
C SER A 143 -26.14 -15.29 18.30
N ALA A 144 -26.78 -16.34 17.79
CA ALA A 144 -26.96 -16.53 16.34
C ALA A 144 -27.84 -15.43 15.74
N LEU A 145 -28.95 -15.07 16.42
CA LEU A 145 -29.85 -13.99 15.99
C LEU A 145 -29.11 -12.63 15.96
N VAL A 146 -28.36 -12.30 17.02
CA VAL A 146 -27.56 -11.07 17.09
C VAL A 146 -26.50 -11.04 15.97
N THR A 147 -25.86 -12.17 15.71
CA THR A 147 -24.88 -12.28 14.61
C THR A 147 -25.54 -12.07 13.25
N CYS A 148 -26.74 -12.65 13.02
CA CYS A 148 -27.52 -12.44 11.79
C CYS A 148 -27.98 -10.99 11.63
N LEU A 149 -28.53 -10.39 12.71
CA LEU A 149 -28.98 -8.99 12.71
C LEU A 149 -27.80 -8.04 12.46
N TRP A 150 -26.66 -8.32 13.07
CA TRP A 150 -25.45 -7.57 12.81
C TRP A 150 -24.95 -7.73 11.37
N ALA A 151 -24.97 -8.95 10.81
CA ALA A 151 -24.61 -9.17 9.41
C ALA A 151 -25.54 -8.40 8.44
N VAL A 152 -26.85 -8.38 8.72
CA VAL A 152 -27.81 -7.57 7.97
C VAL A 152 -27.51 -6.08 8.11
N TRP A 153 -27.22 -5.61 9.32
CA TRP A 153 -26.82 -4.20 9.55
C TRP A 153 -25.52 -3.83 8.85
N ALA A 154 -24.51 -4.71 8.86
CA ALA A 154 -23.26 -4.51 8.17
C ALA A 154 -23.40 -4.51 6.61
N LEU A 155 -24.47 -5.14 6.12
CA LEU A 155 -24.82 -5.15 4.69
C LEU A 155 -25.64 -3.91 4.28
N THR A 156 -26.16 -3.13 5.23
CA THR A 156 -26.90 -1.88 4.95
C THR A 156 -25.92 -0.70 5.05
N PRO A 157 -25.41 -0.20 3.93
CA PRO A 157 -24.45 0.91 3.97
C PRO A 157 -25.15 2.21 4.38
N PRO A 158 -24.47 3.07 5.17
CA PRO A 158 -24.96 4.42 5.37
C PRO A 158 -25.00 5.16 4.02
N PRO A 159 -26.03 5.95 3.75
CA PRO A 159 -26.11 6.73 2.53
C PRO A 159 -24.93 7.71 2.49
N ARG A 160 -24.09 7.61 1.46
CA ARG A 160 -23.07 8.61 1.21
C ARG A 160 -23.77 9.88 0.71
N PRO A 161 -23.49 11.04 1.31
CA PRO A 161 -23.96 12.29 0.73
C PRO A 161 -23.40 12.41 -0.69
N PRO A 162 -24.22 12.80 -1.68
CA PRO A 162 -23.72 13.07 -3.02
C PRO A 162 -22.63 14.14 -2.90
N ALA A 163 -21.54 13.98 -3.66
CA ALA A 163 -20.53 15.01 -3.76
C ALA A 163 -21.19 16.27 -4.32
N ALA A 164 -21.37 17.29 -3.49
CA ALA A 164 -21.85 18.58 -3.96
C ALA A 164 -20.73 19.19 -4.82
N PHE A 165 -21.00 19.33 -6.10
CA PHE A 165 -20.11 20.02 -7.02
C PHE A 165 -20.32 21.52 -6.79
N GLY A 166 -19.26 22.22 -6.35
CA GLY A 166 -19.24 23.69 -6.29
C GLY A 166 -19.13 24.30 -7.70
N GLU A 167 -19.39 25.59 -7.81
CA GLU A 167 -19.17 26.36 -9.04
C GLU A 167 -17.72 26.23 -9.52
N ALA A 168 -17.53 26.24 -10.85
CA ALA A 168 -16.22 26.19 -11.48
C ALA A 168 -15.43 27.47 -11.13
N VAL A 169 -14.45 27.36 -10.25
CA VAL A 169 -13.55 28.45 -9.88
C VAL A 169 -12.23 28.23 -10.61
N HIS A 170 -11.84 29.19 -11.43
CA HIS A 170 -10.54 29.17 -12.10
C HIS A 170 -9.45 29.55 -11.09
N PHE A 171 -8.52 28.64 -10.83
CA PHE A 171 -7.34 28.89 -10.02
C PHE A 171 -6.12 28.99 -10.94
N ALA A 172 -5.30 30.01 -10.71
CA ALA A 172 -4.01 30.15 -11.37
C ALA A 172 -2.93 29.57 -10.46
N PRO A 173 -2.31 28.43 -10.82
CA PRO A 173 -1.22 27.86 -10.04
C PRO A 173 0.01 28.76 -10.11
N ALA A 174 0.75 28.84 -9.01
CA ALA A 174 1.98 29.59 -8.92
C ALA A 174 3.21 28.66 -9.03
N GLY A 175 4.18 29.06 -9.86
CA GLY A 175 5.50 28.43 -9.91
C GLY A 175 5.56 27.11 -10.69
N ARG A 176 6.71 26.45 -10.55
CA ARG A 176 7.03 25.15 -11.16
C ARG A 176 7.14 24.10 -10.07
N LEU A 177 6.95 22.81 -10.44
CA LEU A 177 7.06 21.67 -9.53
C LEU A 177 7.99 20.61 -10.08
N LEU A 178 8.96 20.17 -9.25
CA LEU A 178 9.72 18.95 -9.46
C LEU A 178 9.37 17.97 -8.32
N PHE A 179 8.61 16.93 -8.64
CA PHE A 179 8.16 15.91 -7.70
C PHE A 179 8.91 14.60 -7.96
N VAL A 180 9.77 14.21 -7.03
CA VAL A 180 10.63 13.03 -7.14
C VAL A 180 10.24 12.02 -6.07
N SER A 181 9.90 10.80 -6.49
CA SER A 181 9.67 9.68 -5.61
C SER A 181 10.86 8.71 -5.66
N TRP A 182 11.44 8.41 -4.51
CA TRP A 182 12.51 7.43 -4.34
C TRP A 182 12.00 6.28 -3.48
N GLU A 183 11.44 5.27 -4.10
CA GLU A 183 10.87 4.14 -3.38
C GLU A 183 11.95 3.36 -2.60
N GLY A 184 11.61 2.94 -1.39
CA GLY A 184 12.48 2.12 -0.57
C GLY A 184 13.63 2.89 0.10
N THR A 185 13.57 4.22 0.15
CA THR A 185 14.51 5.05 0.91
C THR A 185 13.89 5.50 2.24
N ASP A 186 14.74 5.74 3.25
CA ASP A 186 14.34 6.21 4.58
C ASP A 186 15.44 7.10 5.16
N LEU A 187 15.10 7.86 6.19
CA LEU A 187 16.08 8.75 6.85
C LEU A 187 17.29 8.01 7.41
N PRO A 188 17.17 6.82 8.02
CA PRO A 188 18.33 6.04 8.47
C PRO A 188 19.33 5.67 7.38
N TRP A 189 18.88 5.53 6.13
CA TRP A 189 19.80 5.31 4.99
C TRP A 189 20.30 6.61 4.38
N LEU A 190 19.41 7.61 4.26
CA LEU A 190 19.68 8.86 3.56
C LEU A 190 20.67 9.77 4.32
N LEU A 191 20.46 9.96 5.62
CA LEU A 191 21.29 10.87 6.42
C LEU A 191 22.79 10.46 6.42
N PRO A 192 23.15 9.20 6.71
CA PRO A 192 24.55 8.78 6.60
C PRO A 192 25.12 8.90 5.19
N ALA A 193 24.33 8.70 4.13
CA ALA A 193 24.78 8.87 2.75
C ALA A 193 25.12 10.34 2.44
N MET A 194 24.34 11.29 2.93
CA MET A 194 24.65 12.72 2.82
C MET A 194 25.90 13.11 3.64
N GLU A 195 26.02 12.61 4.87
CA GLU A 195 27.18 12.87 5.73
C GLU A 195 28.49 12.35 5.14
N ARG A 196 28.46 11.20 4.47
CA ARG A 196 29.62 10.66 3.75
C ARG A 196 29.97 11.41 2.44
N GLY A 197 29.10 12.33 1.99
CA GLY A 197 29.25 13.03 0.74
C GLY A 197 28.80 12.24 -0.50
N ASP A 198 28.05 11.16 -0.33
CA ASP A 198 27.51 10.39 -1.46
C ASP A 198 26.33 11.12 -2.14
N MET A 199 25.73 12.13 -1.49
CA MET A 199 24.61 12.92 -1.99
C MET A 199 24.83 14.44 -1.80
N PRO A 200 25.82 15.05 -2.47
CA PRO A 200 26.22 16.43 -2.22
C PRO A 200 25.16 17.46 -2.61
N PHE A 201 24.39 17.22 -3.71
CA PHE A 201 23.36 18.14 -4.15
C PHE A 201 22.18 18.17 -3.16
N LEU A 202 21.69 17.02 -2.74
CA LEU A 202 20.61 16.95 -1.74
C LEU A 202 21.06 17.50 -0.40
N HIS A 203 22.29 17.20 0.04
CA HIS A 203 22.86 17.71 1.30
C HIS A 203 22.87 19.24 1.33
N LYS A 204 23.34 19.87 0.26
CA LYS A 204 23.32 21.34 0.13
C LYS A 204 21.91 21.92 0.23
N ARG A 205 20.91 21.23 -0.33
CA ARG A 205 19.51 21.66 -0.31
C ARG A 205 18.83 21.38 1.03
N TRP A 206 19.29 20.38 1.76
CA TRP A 206 18.69 19.95 3.02
C TRP A 206 18.63 21.07 4.05
N GLU A 207 19.64 21.91 4.10
CA GLU A 207 19.71 23.04 5.01
C GLU A 207 18.72 24.17 4.66
N THR A 208 18.27 24.24 3.41
CA THR A 208 17.36 25.28 2.91
C THR A 208 15.91 24.79 2.78
N GLY A 209 15.62 23.58 3.22
CA GLY A 209 14.30 22.98 3.07
C GLY A 209 13.66 22.53 4.39
N ALA A 210 12.46 21.97 4.25
CA ALA A 210 11.73 21.30 5.31
C ALA A 210 11.73 19.79 5.07
N TRP A 211 11.99 18.98 6.10
CA TRP A 211 12.13 17.55 5.97
C TRP A 211 11.63 16.79 7.20
N GLY A 212 11.23 15.54 7.03
CA GLY A 212 10.81 14.70 8.14
C GLY A 212 10.49 13.27 7.73
N GLN A 213 10.25 12.46 8.75
CA GLN A 213 9.76 11.11 8.57
C GLN A 213 8.32 11.15 8.03
N LEU A 214 8.02 10.33 7.05
CA LEU A 214 6.73 10.24 6.40
C LEU A 214 6.06 8.91 6.71
N ARG A 215 5.00 8.95 7.50
CA ARG A 215 4.25 7.76 7.87
C ARG A 215 3.57 7.15 6.66
N THR A 216 3.90 5.88 6.37
CA THR A 216 3.32 5.11 5.27
C THR A 216 1.94 4.57 5.58
N VAL A 217 1.21 4.12 4.54
CA VAL A 217 -0.06 3.41 4.64
C VAL A 217 0.18 1.95 5.06
N ARG A 218 -0.59 1.46 6.02
CA ARG A 218 -0.50 0.08 6.52
C ARG A 218 -1.84 -0.65 6.37
N PRO A 219 -1.84 -1.91 5.91
CA PRO A 219 -0.70 -2.70 5.45
C PRO A 219 -0.12 -2.13 4.15
N TYR A 220 1.19 -2.21 4.04
CA TYR A 220 1.88 -1.70 2.87
C TYR A 220 1.49 -2.49 1.61
N THR A 221 1.03 -1.76 0.62
CA THR A 221 0.95 -2.23 -0.76
C THR A 221 1.37 -1.10 -1.67
N ARG A 222 2.31 -1.33 -2.57
CA ARG A 222 2.85 -0.29 -3.45
C ARG A 222 1.75 0.52 -4.14
N SER A 223 0.74 -0.15 -4.69
CA SER A 223 -0.34 0.51 -5.42
C SER A 223 -1.22 1.41 -4.55
N ALA A 224 -1.60 0.97 -3.33
CA ALA A 224 -2.36 1.82 -2.41
C ALA A 224 -1.51 2.99 -1.90
N THR A 225 -0.25 2.74 -1.60
CA THR A 225 0.69 3.75 -1.10
C THR A 225 0.92 4.85 -2.14
N LEU A 226 1.24 4.51 -3.40
CA LEU A 226 1.40 5.49 -4.46
C LEU A 226 0.10 6.24 -4.77
N ALA A 227 -1.04 5.54 -4.80
CA ALA A 227 -2.34 6.18 -5.01
C ALA A 227 -2.67 7.19 -3.88
N THR A 228 -2.39 6.83 -2.61
CA THR A 228 -2.54 7.74 -1.47
C THR A 228 -1.63 8.97 -1.61
N LEU A 229 -0.36 8.76 -1.98
CA LEU A 229 0.60 9.83 -2.18
C LEU A 229 0.13 10.84 -3.22
N VAL A 230 -0.34 10.38 -4.39
CA VAL A 230 -0.67 11.26 -5.51
C VAL A 230 -2.09 11.81 -5.48
N THR A 231 -3.00 11.24 -4.67
CA THR A 231 -4.38 11.76 -4.53
C THR A 231 -4.60 12.54 -3.23
N GLY A 232 -3.72 12.38 -2.23
CA GLY A 232 -3.95 12.90 -0.89
C GLY A 232 -5.12 12.26 -0.14
N CYS A 233 -5.75 11.23 -0.73
CA CYS A 233 -6.92 10.57 -0.18
C CYS A 233 -6.54 9.25 0.50
N ALA A 234 -7.37 8.80 1.45
CA ALA A 234 -7.23 7.49 2.04
C ALA A 234 -7.57 6.37 1.03
N PRO A 235 -6.99 5.17 1.17
CA PRO A 235 -7.27 4.03 0.29
C PRO A 235 -8.75 3.72 0.12
N ALA A 236 -9.55 3.83 1.18
CA ALA A 236 -11.00 3.66 1.11
C ALA A 236 -11.71 4.70 0.24
N VAL A 237 -11.11 5.90 0.05
CA VAL A 237 -11.69 7.00 -0.73
C VAL A 237 -11.25 6.92 -2.19
N HIS A 238 -9.97 6.63 -2.45
CA HIS A 238 -9.49 6.51 -3.83
C HIS A 238 -9.70 5.11 -4.44
N GLY A 239 -10.10 4.11 -3.65
CA GLY A 239 -10.50 2.78 -4.12
C GLY A 239 -9.37 1.84 -4.53
N VAL A 240 -8.10 2.24 -4.42
CA VAL A 240 -6.94 1.39 -4.72
C VAL A 240 -6.43 0.78 -3.42
N LEU A 241 -6.75 -0.49 -3.19
CA LEU A 241 -6.47 -1.15 -1.90
C LEU A 241 -5.26 -2.10 -1.96
N GLY A 242 -4.74 -2.41 -3.14
CA GLY A 242 -3.55 -3.25 -3.29
C GLY A 242 -3.48 -4.03 -4.60
N ARG A 243 -2.45 -4.89 -4.69
CA ARG A 243 -2.21 -5.74 -5.87
C ARG A 243 -3.18 -6.93 -6.00
N LEU A 244 -4.02 -7.17 -5.01
CA LEU A 244 -4.81 -8.40 -4.89
C LEU A 244 -6.23 -8.22 -5.42
N SER A 245 -6.35 -7.53 -6.53
CA SER A 245 -7.59 -7.49 -7.29
C SER A 245 -7.52 -8.53 -8.40
N TYR A 246 -8.57 -9.33 -8.49
CA TYR A 246 -8.69 -10.39 -9.48
C TYR A 246 -9.88 -10.12 -10.38
N ARG A 247 -9.69 -10.42 -11.66
CA ARG A 247 -10.79 -10.44 -12.62
C ARG A 247 -11.19 -11.88 -12.87
N VAL A 248 -12.48 -12.15 -12.83
CA VAL A 248 -13.05 -13.46 -13.18
C VAL A 248 -13.82 -13.25 -14.49
N PRO A 249 -13.21 -13.49 -15.65
CA PRO A 249 -13.71 -13.01 -16.95
C PRO A 249 -15.14 -13.47 -17.31
N TRP A 250 -15.53 -14.66 -16.83
CA TRP A 250 -16.85 -15.25 -17.09
C TRP A 250 -17.92 -14.87 -16.05
N LEU A 251 -17.55 -14.16 -14.98
CA LEU A 251 -18.46 -13.84 -13.88
C LEU A 251 -18.66 -12.33 -13.69
N THR A 252 -17.62 -11.51 -13.85
CA THR A 252 -17.68 -10.06 -13.68
C THR A 252 -16.57 -9.34 -14.41
N ASP A 253 -16.88 -8.21 -15.05
CA ASP A 253 -15.89 -7.31 -15.64
C ASP A 253 -15.18 -6.44 -14.59
N GLN A 254 -15.74 -6.35 -13.39
CA GLN A 254 -15.17 -5.57 -12.31
C GLN A 254 -14.19 -6.39 -11.47
N PRO A 255 -13.03 -5.81 -11.13
CA PRO A 255 -12.06 -6.49 -10.27
C PRO A 255 -12.61 -6.70 -8.86
N VAL A 256 -12.35 -7.89 -8.32
CA VAL A 256 -12.65 -8.27 -6.95
C VAL A 256 -11.37 -8.21 -6.12
N THR A 257 -11.38 -7.47 -5.03
CA THR A 257 -10.23 -7.34 -4.11
C THR A 257 -10.43 -8.24 -2.89
N LEU A 258 -9.44 -9.07 -2.58
CA LEU A 258 -9.43 -9.92 -1.40
C LEU A 258 -8.44 -9.34 -0.36
N LEU A 259 -8.95 -8.84 0.74
CA LEU A 259 -8.19 -8.01 1.69
C LEU A 259 -7.88 -8.67 3.03
N LEU A 260 -8.40 -9.85 3.32
CA LEU A 260 -8.13 -10.47 4.62
C LEU A 260 -6.63 -10.73 4.80
N ALA A 261 -6.03 -10.01 5.74
CA ALA A 261 -4.67 -10.23 6.18
C ALA A 261 -4.62 -11.32 7.25
N GLY A 262 -3.56 -12.14 7.25
CA GLY A 262 -3.32 -13.17 8.26
C GLY A 262 -2.04 -13.95 7.97
N PRO A 263 -1.51 -14.73 8.92
CA PRO A 263 -0.32 -15.55 8.74
C PRO A 263 -0.58 -16.81 7.90
N TRP A 264 -1.81 -17.02 7.48
CA TRP A 264 -2.16 -18.13 6.57
C TRP A 264 -1.94 -17.77 5.11
N PRO A 265 -1.76 -18.78 4.24
CA PRO A 265 -1.74 -18.56 2.80
C PRO A 265 -3.03 -17.86 2.35
N SER A 266 -2.89 -16.72 1.69
CA SER A 266 -4.05 -15.96 1.22
C SER A 266 -4.80 -16.71 0.11
N PRO A 267 -6.14 -16.54 -0.04
CA PRO A 267 -6.94 -17.21 -1.06
C PRO A 267 -6.42 -17.04 -2.50
N HIS A 268 -5.66 -15.95 -2.77
CA HIS A 268 -5.04 -15.71 -4.08
C HIS A 268 -3.85 -16.63 -4.39
N GLN A 269 -3.33 -17.38 -3.42
CA GLN A 269 -2.28 -18.40 -3.64
C GLN A 269 -2.87 -19.74 -4.10
N LEU A 270 -4.19 -19.86 -4.11
CA LEU A 270 -4.84 -21.03 -4.68
C LEU A 270 -4.64 -21.07 -6.21
N PRO A 271 -4.38 -22.25 -6.80
CA PRO A 271 -4.10 -22.39 -8.22
C PRO A 271 -5.37 -22.26 -9.09
N TRP A 272 -6.09 -21.18 -8.95
CA TRP A 272 -7.28 -20.89 -9.72
C TRP A 272 -6.88 -20.22 -11.05
N ARG A 273 -6.65 -21.01 -12.07
CA ARG A 273 -6.27 -20.54 -13.42
C ARG A 273 -7.29 -19.57 -14.07
N ALA A 274 -8.51 -19.54 -13.55
CA ALA A 274 -9.56 -18.65 -14.03
C ALA A 274 -9.48 -17.21 -13.51
N TRP A 275 -8.51 -16.91 -12.64
CA TRP A 275 -8.37 -15.61 -12.02
C TRP A 275 -7.19 -14.85 -12.63
N GLU A 276 -7.49 -13.77 -13.31
CA GLU A 276 -6.49 -12.86 -13.83
C GLU A 276 -6.20 -11.75 -12.81
N ARG A 277 -4.93 -11.44 -12.60
CA ARG A 277 -4.58 -10.26 -11.81
C ARG A 277 -5.06 -9.01 -12.53
N ALA A 278 -5.91 -8.23 -11.91
CA ALA A 278 -6.26 -6.91 -12.39
C ALA A 278 -5.08 -5.97 -12.11
N SER A 279 -4.25 -5.71 -13.13
CA SER A 279 -3.17 -4.74 -13.06
C SER A 279 -3.70 -3.33 -13.36
N GLY A 280 -3.24 -2.33 -12.61
CA GLY A 280 -3.41 -0.93 -12.98
C GLY A 280 -4.79 -0.34 -12.65
N LEU A 281 -5.36 -0.68 -11.49
CA LEU A 281 -6.53 0.02 -10.98
C LEU A 281 -6.22 1.51 -10.84
N ALA A 282 -6.93 2.33 -11.60
CA ALA A 282 -6.84 3.77 -11.48
C ALA A 282 -7.58 4.26 -10.23
N PRO A 283 -7.06 5.25 -9.52
CA PRO A 283 -7.76 5.89 -8.41
C PRO A 283 -9.11 6.47 -8.87
N GLN A 284 -10.11 6.42 -7.98
CA GLN A 284 -11.41 7.06 -8.19
C GLN A 284 -11.39 8.57 -7.88
N ARG A 285 -10.25 9.08 -7.48
CA ARG A 285 -9.97 10.49 -7.22
C ARG A 285 -8.87 10.97 -8.14
N ALA A 286 -8.93 12.24 -8.51
CA ALA A 286 -7.92 12.84 -9.37
C ALA A 286 -6.54 12.78 -8.70
N THR A 287 -5.54 12.40 -9.47
CA THR A 287 -4.14 12.50 -9.05
C THR A 287 -3.68 13.95 -9.08
N LEU A 288 -2.63 14.28 -8.33
CA LEU A 288 -2.00 15.60 -8.36
C LEU A 288 -1.74 16.08 -9.81
N TRP A 289 -1.28 15.17 -10.66
CA TRP A 289 -1.03 15.45 -12.08
C TRP A 289 -2.29 15.88 -12.83
N GLN A 290 -3.40 15.19 -12.61
CA GLN A 290 -4.69 15.52 -13.22
C GLN A 290 -5.22 16.89 -12.71
N VAL A 291 -5.05 17.17 -11.42
CA VAL A 291 -5.40 18.48 -10.86
C VAL A 291 -4.58 19.59 -11.50
N LEU A 292 -3.25 19.41 -11.60
CA LEU A 292 -2.36 20.39 -12.22
C LEU A 292 -2.68 20.62 -13.71
N MET A 293 -2.94 19.55 -14.47
CA MET A 293 -3.36 19.65 -15.88
C MET A 293 -4.70 20.36 -16.03
N ALA A 294 -5.64 20.15 -15.12
CA ALA A 294 -6.94 20.83 -15.15
C ALA A 294 -6.82 22.35 -14.95
N THR A 295 -5.74 22.81 -14.31
CA THR A 295 -5.45 24.24 -14.18
C THR A 295 -4.65 24.81 -15.36
N GLY A 296 -4.41 24.00 -16.40
CA GLY A 296 -3.71 24.43 -17.62
C GLY A 296 -2.19 24.23 -17.58
N LEU A 297 -1.61 23.67 -16.52
CA LEU A 297 -0.19 23.36 -16.47
C LEU A 297 0.17 22.17 -17.36
N ARG A 298 1.31 22.27 -18.01
CA ARG A 298 1.93 21.14 -18.74
C ARG A 298 2.67 20.27 -17.74
N VAL A 299 2.23 19.02 -17.60
CA VAL A 299 2.81 18.06 -16.64
C VAL A 299 3.53 16.94 -17.37
N GLY A 300 4.81 16.72 -17.06
CA GLY A 300 5.57 15.54 -17.47
C GLY A 300 5.51 14.46 -16.39
N VAL A 301 5.37 13.19 -16.80
CA VAL A 301 5.29 12.06 -15.86
C VAL A 301 6.26 10.97 -16.32
N ALA A 302 7.13 10.49 -15.42
CA ALA A 302 8.11 9.45 -15.69
C ALA A 302 8.14 8.38 -14.60
N GLY A 303 8.15 7.10 -14.96
CA GLY A 303 8.29 5.98 -14.03
C GLY A 303 7.03 5.64 -13.22
N TRP A 304 5.98 6.43 -13.27
CA TRP A 304 4.75 6.21 -12.50
C TRP A 304 3.87 5.11 -13.11
N PRO A 305 2.98 4.50 -12.29
CA PRO A 305 2.00 3.55 -12.81
C PRO A 305 1.15 4.12 -13.95
N ARG A 306 0.62 3.24 -14.82
CA ARG A 306 -0.08 3.63 -16.06
C ARG A 306 -1.28 4.58 -15.90
N TYR A 307 -1.84 4.69 -14.70
CA TYR A 307 -2.92 5.65 -14.43
C TYR A 307 -2.41 7.10 -14.25
N ALA A 308 -1.14 7.28 -13.94
CA ALA A 308 -0.52 8.59 -13.85
C ALA A 308 -0.09 9.04 -15.27
N ARG A 309 -0.91 9.86 -15.90
CA ARG A 309 -0.66 10.39 -17.25
C ARG A 309 -0.41 11.89 -17.17
N GLY A 310 0.49 12.38 -18.01
CA GLY A 310 0.80 13.79 -18.19
C GLY A 310 0.62 14.23 -19.64
N ALA A 311 1.05 15.46 -19.95
CA ALA A 311 1.17 15.96 -21.32
C ALA A 311 2.10 15.06 -22.14
N TRP A 312 3.11 14.50 -21.48
CA TRP A 312 3.90 13.38 -21.98
C TRP A 312 4.22 12.41 -20.85
N THR A 313 4.48 11.16 -21.19
CA THR A 313 4.81 10.11 -20.22
C THR A 313 6.05 9.36 -20.69
N VAL A 314 7.03 9.18 -19.80
CA VAL A 314 8.15 8.27 -19.97
C VAL A 314 7.81 7.00 -19.16
N PRO A 315 7.49 5.88 -19.82
CA PRO A 315 7.19 4.63 -19.10
C PRO A 315 8.47 4.10 -18.46
N ILE A 316 8.34 3.25 -17.45
CA ILE A 316 9.46 2.43 -16.96
C ILE A 316 9.89 1.56 -18.15
N PRO A 317 11.18 1.59 -18.55
CA PRO A 317 11.66 0.70 -19.59
C PRO A 317 11.45 -0.76 -19.16
N LEU A 318 10.76 -1.55 -19.99
CA LEU A 318 10.46 -2.96 -19.66
C LEU A 318 11.69 -3.87 -19.84
N SER A 319 12.70 -3.41 -20.57
CA SER A 319 13.98 -4.10 -20.79
C SER A 319 15.07 -3.05 -20.92
N ALA A 320 15.75 -2.73 -19.84
CA ALA A 320 17.06 -2.09 -19.91
C ALA A 320 18.11 -3.21 -19.90
N GLU A 321 18.24 -3.87 -21.03
CA GLU A 321 19.26 -4.87 -21.25
C GLU A 321 20.67 -4.27 -21.10
N ALA A 322 21.68 -5.12 -21.11
CA ALA A 322 23.09 -4.80 -20.93
C ALA A 322 23.61 -3.52 -21.60
N ALA A 323 22.95 -3.05 -22.68
CA ALA A 323 23.23 -1.79 -23.35
C ALA A 323 23.04 -0.55 -22.44
N GLY A 324 22.04 -0.54 -21.56
CA GLY A 324 21.81 0.59 -20.66
C GLY A 324 22.88 0.71 -19.57
N PHE A 325 23.36 -0.42 -19.03
CA PHE A 325 24.49 -0.42 -18.08
C PHE A 325 25.82 -0.04 -18.77
N ALA A 326 26.02 -0.48 -20.02
CA ALA A 326 27.20 -0.10 -20.81
C ALA A 326 27.30 1.41 -21.06
N ALA A 327 26.16 2.10 -21.13
CA ALA A 327 26.07 3.55 -21.32
C ALA A 327 26.37 4.39 -20.06
N LEU A 328 26.47 3.77 -18.88
CA LEU A 328 26.86 4.45 -17.65
C LEU A 328 28.31 4.92 -17.70
N ASP A 329 28.61 5.95 -16.92
CA ASP A 329 29.95 6.51 -16.78
C ASP A 329 30.99 5.41 -16.46
N PRO A 330 32.19 5.43 -17.12
CA PRO A 330 33.23 4.44 -16.88
C PRO A 330 33.70 4.36 -15.42
N ASP A 331 33.89 5.52 -14.76
CA ASP A 331 34.37 5.57 -13.37
C ASP A 331 33.30 5.02 -12.42
N PHE A 332 32.04 5.30 -12.68
CA PHE A 332 30.91 4.70 -11.98
C PHE A 332 30.91 3.17 -12.09
N LYS A 333 31.12 2.63 -13.29
CA LYS A 333 31.21 1.17 -13.51
C LYS A 333 32.42 0.57 -12.81
N ALA A 334 33.56 1.22 -12.90
CA ALA A 334 34.79 0.76 -12.25
C ALA A 334 34.66 0.68 -10.71
N ALA A 335 33.94 1.64 -10.11
CA ALA A 335 33.65 1.63 -8.68
C ALA A 335 32.72 0.48 -8.24
N LEU A 336 31.78 0.08 -9.12
CA LEU A 336 30.86 -1.05 -8.84
C LEU A 336 31.50 -2.42 -9.05
N GLU A 337 32.46 -2.55 -9.93
CA GLU A 337 32.96 -3.83 -10.40
C GLU A 337 33.49 -4.76 -9.29
N PRO A 338 34.23 -4.30 -8.26
CA PRO A 338 34.67 -5.14 -7.16
C PRO A 338 33.48 -5.74 -6.38
N ALA A 339 32.46 -4.92 -6.14
CA ALA A 339 31.26 -5.35 -5.44
C ALA A 339 30.44 -6.36 -6.25
N LEU A 340 30.26 -6.14 -7.55
CA LEU A 340 29.56 -7.06 -8.44
C LEU A 340 30.27 -8.41 -8.55
N ARG A 341 31.60 -8.42 -8.54
CA ARG A 341 32.41 -9.66 -8.50
C ARG A 341 32.27 -10.41 -7.19
N SER A 342 32.07 -9.70 -6.06
CA SER A 342 31.90 -10.36 -4.74
C SER A 342 30.57 -11.10 -4.57
N ALA A 343 29.57 -10.78 -5.41
CA ALA A 343 28.23 -11.39 -5.40
C ALA A 343 27.71 -11.59 -6.83
N PRO A 344 28.31 -12.53 -7.61
CA PRO A 344 28.02 -12.70 -9.02
C PRO A 344 26.57 -13.07 -9.32
N ASP A 345 25.91 -13.73 -8.39
CA ASP A 345 24.51 -14.12 -8.46
C ASP A 345 23.50 -12.95 -8.30
N LEU A 346 23.95 -11.82 -7.80
CA LEU A 346 23.18 -10.57 -7.68
C LEU A 346 23.62 -9.50 -8.71
N ALA A 347 24.72 -9.74 -9.41
CA ALA A 347 25.34 -8.76 -10.27
C ALA A 347 24.43 -8.32 -11.44
N ASP A 348 23.73 -9.26 -12.06
CA ASP A 348 22.85 -8.96 -13.20
C ASP A 348 21.60 -8.18 -12.77
N ASP A 349 21.03 -8.49 -11.59
CA ASP A 349 19.92 -7.73 -11.00
C ASP A 349 20.36 -6.28 -10.69
N ALA A 350 21.57 -6.09 -10.16
CA ALA A 350 22.11 -4.77 -9.88
C ALA A 350 22.36 -3.97 -11.16
N LYS A 351 23.03 -4.56 -12.15
CA LYS A 351 23.28 -3.93 -13.46
C LYS A 351 21.98 -3.49 -14.11
N SER A 352 20.97 -4.36 -14.12
CA SER A 352 19.65 -4.05 -14.68
C SER A 352 18.98 -2.91 -13.93
N SER A 353 19.04 -2.88 -12.60
CA SER A 353 18.45 -1.82 -11.78
C SER A 353 19.11 -0.46 -12.03
N PHE A 354 20.45 -0.41 -12.11
CA PHE A 354 21.18 0.81 -12.44
C PHE A 354 20.89 1.29 -13.87
N ALA A 355 20.87 0.36 -14.83
CA ALA A 355 20.56 0.67 -16.22
C ALA A 355 19.15 1.27 -16.38
N LEU A 356 18.16 0.67 -15.71
CA LEU A 356 16.77 1.16 -15.70
C LEU A 356 16.67 2.57 -15.10
N ALA A 357 17.29 2.79 -13.95
CA ALA A 357 17.27 4.09 -13.29
C ALA A 357 17.97 5.17 -14.15
N ALA A 358 19.14 4.87 -14.69
CA ALA A 358 19.88 5.79 -15.55
C ALA A 358 19.11 6.12 -16.85
N ALA A 359 18.53 5.12 -17.50
CA ALA A 359 17.71 5.31 -18.70
C ALA A 359 16.46 6.16 -18.42
N LEU A 360 15.78 5.93 -17.27
CA LEU A 360 14.64 6.73 -16.86
C LEU A 360 15.03 8.20 -16.63
N GLY A 361 16.12 8.45 -15.90
CA GLY A 361 16.61 9.78 -15.62
C GLY A 361 17.03 10.53 -16.89
N SER A 362 17.89 9.94 -17.72
CA SER A 362 18.39 10.56 -18.94
C SER A 362 17.27 10.82 -19.97
N SER A 363 16.36 9.86 -20.16
CA SER A 363 15.18 10.03 -21.03
C SER A 363 14.28 11.15 -20.55
N THR A 364 14.12 11.28 -19.22
CA THR A 364 13.29 12.34 -18.62
C THR A 364 13.93 13.71 -18.80
N VAL A 365 15.24 13.87 -18.54
CA VAL A 365 15.97 15.11 -18.76
C VAL A 365 15.91 15.54 -20.23
N ASN A 366 16.16 14.62 -21.16
CA ASN A 366 16.06 14.90 -22.60
C ASN A 366 14.63 15.32 -23.00
N ARG A 367 13.61 14.67 -22.41
CA ARG A 367 12.22 15.02 -22.70
C ARG A 367 11.85 16.41 -22.20
N VAL A 368 12.28 16.77 -20.98
CA VAL A 368 12.08 18.13 -20.43
C VAL A 368 12.77 19.18 -21.29
N SER A 369 13.99 18.91 -21.76
CA SER A 369 14.75 19.84 -22.61
C SER A 369 14.10 20.05 -23.98
N THR A 370 13.48 19.02 -24.57
CA THR A 370 12.80 19.10 -25.87
C THR A 370 11.34 19.53 -25.78
N GLN A 371 10.67 19.22 -24.69
CA GLN A 371 9.26 19.53 -24.41
C GLN A 371 9.13 20.06 -22.97
N PRO A 372 9.44 21.34 -22.74
CA PRO A 372 9.40 21.94 -21.40
C PRO A 372 8.03 21.79 -20.73
N VAL A 373 8.04 21.58 -19.44
CA VAL A 373 6.85 21.42 -18.59
C VAL A 373 6.87 22.38 -17.40
N ASP A 374 5.70 22.63 -16.84
CA ASP A 374 5.52 23.44 -15.65
C ASP A 374 5.61 22.58 -14.38
N ALA A 375 5.24 21.31 -14.48
CA ALA A 375 5.40 20.33 -13.42
C ALA A 375 5.97 19.02 -13.97
N LEU A 376 6.91 18.43 -13.23
CA LEU A 376 7.53 17.14 -13.56
C LEU A 376 7.39 16.19 -12.37
N ALA A 377 6.91 14.99 -12.63
CA ALA A 377 6.84 13.91 -11.67
C ALA A 377 7.66 12.72 -12.12
N ILE A 378 8.60 12.26 -11.30
CA ILE A 378 9.39 11.06 -11.56
C ILE A 378 9.33 10.10 -10.38
N ASP A 379 9.15 8.79 -10.65
CA ASP A 379 9.22 7.72 -9.66
C ASP A 379 10.37 6.77 -9.99
N CYS A 380 11.27 6.56 -9.04
CA CYS A 380 12.48 5.74 -9.19
C CYS A 380 12.53 4.64 -8.13
N GLU A 381 12.53 3.39 -8.58
CA GLU A 381 12.53 2.19 -7.74
C GLU A 381 13.94 1.66 -7.41
N LEU A 382 15.01 2.38 -7.76
CA LEU A 382 16.39 1.90 -7.64
C LEU A 382 16.73 1.38 -6.24
N ALA A 383 16.47 2.17 -5.21
CA ALA A 383 16.76 1.78 -3.83
C ALA A 383 15.86 0.62 -3.36
N ALA A 384 14.59 0.60 -3.79
CA ALA A 384 13.67 -0.50 -3.47
C ALA A 384 14.15 -1.85 -4.05
N HIS A 385 14.81 -1.84 -5.19
CA HIS A 385 15.38 -3.04 -5.81
C HIS A 385 16.72 -3.45 -5.19
N LEU A 386 17.61 -2.48 -4.94
CA LEU A 386 18.98 -2.79 -4.50
C LEU A 386 19.08 -3.05 -3.00
N ARG A 387 18.46 -2.24 -2.15
CA ARG A 387 18.60 -2.36 -0.69
C ARG A 387 18.25 -3.75 -0.14
N PRO A 388 17.19 -4.44 -0.61
CA PRO A 388 16.87 -5.78 -0.13
C PRO A 388 17.93 -6.83 -0.44
N LEU A 389 18.70 -6.63 -1.51
CA LEU A 389 19.66 -7.60 -2.02
C LEU A 389 21.10 -7.31 -1.54
N TRP A 390 21.43 -6.01 -1.41
CA TRP A 390 22.80 -5.53 -1.19
C TRP A 390 23.01 -4.89 0.20
N ALA A 391 22.00 -4.90 1.07
CA ALA A 391 22.20 -4.47 2.44
C ALA A 391 23.30 -5.32 3.12
N ALA A 392 24.38 -4.67 3.53
CA ALA A 392 25.50 -5.33 4.16
C ALA A 392 25.26 -5.47 5.67
N GLU A 393 25.68 -6.59 6.24
CA GLU A 393 25.68 -6.79 7.70
C GLU A 393 26.84 -6.03 8.34
N GLU A 394 27.93 -5.79 7.58
CA GLU A 394 29.13 -5.08 8.05
C GLU A 394 29.35 -3.76 7.28
N PRO A 395 29.46 -2.62 7.98
CA PRO A 395 29.84 -1.34 7.38
C PRO A 395 31.21 -1.42 6.68
N GLY A 396 31.35 -0.75 5.53
CA GLY A 396 32.59 -0.73 4.76
C GLY A 396 32.81 -1.94 3.85
N SER A 397 31.85 -2.85 3.80
CA SER A 397 31.91 -4.01 2.88
C SER A 397 31.79 -3.58 1.42
N GLN A 398 32.28 -4.44 0.49
CA GLN A 398 32.10 -4.22 -0.94
C GLN A 398 30.62 -4.14 -1.36
N ARG A 399 29.73 -4.81 -0.62
CA ARG A 399 28.28 -4.73 -0.86
C ARG A 399 27.72 -3.35 -0.56
N GLU A 400 28.24 -2.66 0.45
CA GLU A 400 27.83 -1.28 0.75
C GLU A 400 28.14 -0.33 -0.41
N GLU A 401 29.20 -0.57 -1.17
CA GLU A 401 29.56 0.26 -2.33
C GLU A 401 28.46 0.30 -3.38
N VAL A 402 27.72 -0.79 -3.60
CA VAL A 402 26.56 -0.79 -4.51
C VAL A 402 25.50 0.21 -4.05
N LEU A 403 25.23 0.27 -2.74
CA LEU A 403 24.26 1.20 -2.17
C LEU A 403 24.77 2.65 -2.18
N ARG A 404 26.08 2.85 -2.04
CA ARG A 404 26.71 4.18 -2.16
C ARG A 404 26.59 4.69 -3.59
N GLN A 405 26.87 3.84 -4.58
CA GLN A 405 26.71 4.19 -6.00
C GLN A 405 25.24 4.45 -6.36
N ALA A 406 24.29 3.73 -5.73
CA ALA A 406 22.87 4.04 -5.89
C ALA A 406 22.53 5.44 -5.35
N ALA A 407 23.06 5.81 -4.19
CA ALA A 407 22.87 7.16 -3.63
C ALA A 407 23.43 8.25 -4.56
N ARG A 408 24.65 8.06 -5.07
CA ARG A 408 25.29 8.99 -6.03
C ARG A 408 24.48 9.15 -7.31
N LEU A 409 23.99 8.05 -7.87
CA LEU A 409 23.16 8.11 -9.10
C LEU A 409 21.85 8.86 -8.85
N LEU A 410 21.18 8.62 -7.72
CA LEU A 410 19.94 9.32 -7.35
C LEU A 410 20.18 10.82 -7.18
N ASP A 411 21.27 11.21 -6.53
CA ASP A 411 21.65 12.62 -6.31
C ASP A 411 21.97 13.35 -7.61
N GLU A 412 22.75 12.72 -8.50
CA GLU A 412 23.10 13.28 -9.80
C GLU A 412 21.88 13.42 -10.72
N GLN A 413 20.98 12.45 -10.71
CA GLN A 413 19.70 12.56 -11.42
C GLN A 413 18.85 13.70 -10.88
N LEU A 414 18.76 13.82 -9.56
CA LEU A 414 18.03 14.92 -8.93
C LEU A 414 18.61 16.28 -9.34
N ARG A 415 19.95 16.41 -9.33
CA ARG A 415 20.66 17.62 -9.78
C ARG A 415 20.35 17.94 -11.24
N SER A 416 20.43 16.93 -12.11
CA SER A 416 20.17 17.10 -13.54
C SER A 416 18.74 17.52 -13.84
N LEU A 417 17.76 16.91 -13.18
CA LEU A 417 16.34 17.26 -13.29
C LEU A 417 16.08 18.66 -12.74
N TRP A 418 16.68 19.01 -11.60
CA TRP A 418 16.56 20.34 -11.03
C TRP A 418 17.07 21.43 -11.96
N LEU A 419 18.25 21.23 -12.58
CA LEU A 419 18.80 22.16 -13.54
C LEU A 419 17.91 22.30 -14.80
N ALA A 420 17.32 21.20 -15.25
CA ALA A 420 16.39 21.22 -16.38
C ALA A 420 15.07 21.95 -16.07
N MET A 421 14.60 21.90 -14.83
CA MET A 421 13.37 22.58 -14.40
C MET A 421 13.59 24.06 -14.03
N GLY A 422 14.79 24.44 -13.60
CA GLY A 422 15.15 25.81 -13.20
C GLY A 422 15.03 26.06 -11.70
N GLU A 423 15.69 27.14 -11.24
CA GLU A 423 15.89 27.41 -9.81
C GLU A 423 14.61 27.79 -9.03
N ASP A 424 13.64 28.42 -9.69
CA ASP A 424 12.35 28.85 -9.10
C ASP A 424 11.34 27.69 -9.03
N THR A 425 11.81 26.47 -8.85
CA THR A 425 10.99 25.26 -8.83
C THR A 425 10.76 24.81 -7.39
N LEU A 426 9.52 24.48 -7.02
CA LEU A 426 9.23 23.75 -5.80
C LEU A 426 9.74 22.33 -5.96
N LEU A 427 10.75 21.97 -5.18
CA LEU A 427 11.31 20.63 -5.12
C LEU A 427 10.62 19.82 -4.02
N VAL A 428 10.09 18.67 -4.40
CA VAL A 428 9.54 17.66 -3.48
C VAL A 428 10.28 16.35 -3.72
N VAL A 429 11.02 15.88 -2.72
CA VAL A 429 11.60 14.54 -2.73
C VAL A 429 10.92 13.71 -1.67
N VAL A 430 10.34 12.59 -2.06
CA VAL A 430 9.55 11.76 -1.17
C VAL A 430 9.91 10.29 -1.31
N SER A 431 9.98 9.59 -0.19
CA SER A 431 9.90 8.13 -0.22
C SER A 431 8.59 7.71 0.41
N PRO A 432 7.75 6.98 -0.32
CA PRO A 432 6.46 6.54 0.23
C PRO A 432 6.61 5.48 1.33
N TYR A 433 7.75 4.82 1.43
CA TYR A 433 8.07 3.81 2.45
C TYR A 433 9.57 3.58 2.55
N GLY A 434 10.03 3.16 3.72
CA GLY A 434 11.40 2.68 3.94
C GLY A 434 11.52 1.16 3.82
N LEU A 435 12.72 0.64 4.04
CA LEU A 435 13.03 -0.78 4.04
C LEU A 435 13.68 -1.19 5.36
N ALA A 436 13.13 -2.22 6.01
CA ALA A 436 13.72 -2.83 7.19
C ALA A 436 14.17 -4.27 6.91
N PRO A 437 15.19 -4.76 7.65
CA PRO A 437 15.53 -6.16 7.62
C PRO A 437 14.33 -7.02 8.05
N PRO A 438 14.14 -8.24 7.47
CA PRO A 438 13.05 -9.11 7.86
C PRO A 438 13.20 -9.52 9.32
N SER A 439 12.07 -9.54 10.04
CA SER A 439 12.03 -10.03 11.41
C SER A 439 12.46 -11.50 11.50
N PRO A 440 12.93 -12.00 12.67
CA PRO A 440 13.28 -13.42 12.84
C PRO A 440 12.14 -14.37 12.46
N TRP A 441 10.89 -13.97 12.72
CA TRP A 441 9.71 -14.75 12.34
C TRP A 441 9.51 -14.81 10.82
N GLN A 442 9.69 -13.70 10.12
CA GLN A 442 9.64 -13.67 8.65
C GLN A 442 10.74 -14.55 8.04
N ARG A 443 11.95 -14.54 8.62
CA ARG A 443 13.04 -15.46 8.21
C ARG A 443 12.62 -16.91 8.38
N LEU A 444 11.95 -17.26 9.48
CA LEU A 444 11.49 -18.61 9.77
C LEU A 444 10.39 -19.09 8.81
N VAL A 445 9.40 -18.25 8.53
CA VAL A 445 8.28 -18.58 7.63
C VAL A 445 8.75 -18.76 6.17
N HIS A 446 9.84 -18.08 5.78
CA HIS A 446 10.41 -18.13 4.43
C HIS A 446 11.53 -19.17 4.25
N LEU A 447 11.77 -20.07 5.22
CA LEU A 447 12.77 -21.15 5.12
C LEU A 447 12.60 -22.09 3.91
N GLY A 448 11.43 -22.10 3.26
CA GLY A 448 11.18 -22.85 2.02
C GLY A 448 11.29 -22.05 0.72
N GLY A 449 11.54 -20.75 0.78
CA GLY A 449 11.73 -19.86 -0.36
C GLY A 449 13.17 -19.39 -0.48
N SER A 450 13.57 -18.95 -1.67
CA SER A 450 14.92 -18.40 -1.87
C SER A 450 15.22 -17.33 -0.81
N PRO A 451 16.30 -17.46 0.00
CA PRO A 451 16.65 -16.50 1.06
C PRO A 451 17.03 -15.11 0.53
N ARG A 452 16.97 -14.90 -0.77
CA ARG A 452 17.50 -13.77 -1.52
C ARG A 452 16.56 -12.60 -1.68
N ARG A 453 15.31 -12.65 -1.21
CA ARG A 453 14.39 -11.52 -1.33
C ARG A 453 13.92 -11.07 0.03
N TRP A 454 14.54 -10.03 0.53
CA TRP A 454 14.01 -9.24 1.61
C TRP A 454 12.72 -8.60 1.10
N HIS A 455 11.60 -9.17 1.47
CA HIS A 455 10.32 -8.58 1.11
C HIS A 455 10.02 -7.45 2.09
N VAL A 456 9.64 -6.30 1.55
CA VAL A 456 8.95 -5.29 2.35
C VAL A 456 7.74 -5.99 2.97
N SER A 457 7.79 -6.20 4.29
CA SER A 457 6.64 -6.78 4.97
C SER A 457 5.47 -5.81 4.86
N PRO A 458 4.28 -6.26 4.44
CA PRO A 458 3.10 -5.39 4.41
C PRO A 458 2.81 -4.74 5.77
N THR A 459 3.17 -5.42 6.86
CA THR A 459 2.86 -5.00 8.23
C THR A 459 3.96 -4.18 8.88
N ASP A 460 5.23 -4.43 8.51
CA ASP A 460 6.41 -3.88 9.19
C ASP A 460 7.24 -2.96 8.30
N SER A 461 6.65 -2.44 7.20
CA SER A 461 7.34 -1.48 6.34
C SER A 461 7.66 -0.21 7.15
N PRO A 462 8.93 0.18 7.26
CA PRO A 462 9.28 1.44 7.90
C PRO A 462 8.66 2.62 7.18
N ASP A 463 8.51 3.70 7.91
CA ASP A 463 8.09 4.96 7.35
C ASP A 463 9.15 5.49 6.38
N GLY A 464 8.71 6.17 5.34
CA GLY A 464 9.59 6.84 4.39
C GLY A 464 10.04 8.21 4.88
N PHE A 465 10.30 9.12 3.96
CA PHE A 465 10.62 10.51 4.27
C PHE A 465 9.99 11.48 3.27
N VAL A 466 9.93 12.74 3.65
CA VAL A 466 9.58 13.86 2.78
C VAL A 466 10.62 14.95 2.95
N PHE A 467 11.02 15.56 1.84
CA PHE A 467 11.84 16.74 1.76
C PHE A 467 11.19 17.74 0.81
N LEU A 468 11.10 19.00 1.22
CA LEU A 468 10.51 20.11 0.48
C LEU A 468 11.52 21.25 0.44
N SER A 469 11.74 21.87 -0.71
CA SER A 469 12.61 23.04 -0.84
C SER A 469 12.14 23.91 -2.01
N GLY A 470 12.27 25.21 -1.89
CA GLY A 470 11.90 26.17 -2.94
C GLY A 470 10.92 27.23 -2.46
N PRO A 471 10.23 27.90 -3.39
CA PRO A 471 9.35 29.02 -3.06
C PRO A 471 8.26 28.66 -2.05
N GLY A 472 8.11 29.44 -0.99
CA GLY A 472 7.11 29.27 0.04
C GLY A 472 7.38 28.18 1.06
N VAL A 473 8.53 27.52 0.98
CA VAL A 473 8.96 26.50 1.96
C VAL A 473 9.81 27.13 3.04
N ARG A 474 9.52 26.81 4.31
CA ARG A 474 10.30 27.26 5.47
C ARG A 474 11.63 26.51 5.50
N PRO A 475 12.78 27.22 5.54
CA PRO A 475 14.09 26.58 5.56
C PRO A 475 14.40 25.91 6.90
N ALA A 476 15.34 24.98 6.91
CA ALA A 476 15.91 24.31 8.06
C ALA A 476 14.87 23.74 9.05
N THR A 477 13.74 23.27 8.53
CA THR A 477 12.61 22.83 9.37
C THR A 477 12.48 21.31 9.40
N ARG A 478 12.45 20.74 10.61
CA ARG A 478 12.16 19.33 10.81
C ARG A 478 10.66 19.12 11.03
N LEU A 479 10.02 18.38 10.12
CA LEU A 479 8.61 18.05 10.18
C LEU A 479 8.35 16.87 11.12
N THR A 480 7.28 16.94 11.91
CA THR A 480 6.88 15.87 12.81
C THR A 480 5.47 15.39 12.50
N GLY A 481 5.26 14.06 12.55
CA GLY A 481 3.94 13.46 12.34
C GLY A 481 3.38 13.61 10.92
N ALA A 482 4.23 13.85 9.92
CA ALA A 482 3.81 13.91 8.53
C ALA A 482 3.33 12.53 8.05
N ARG A 483 2.24 12.50 7.29
CA ARG A 483 1.63 11.30 6.69
C ARG A 483 1.67 11.41 5.18
N LEU A 484 1.67 10.27 4.53
CA LEU A 484 1.76 10.17 3.07
C LEU A 484 0.71 11.03 2.33
N ALA A 485 -0.52 11.05 2.81
CA ALA A 485 -1.59 11.86 2.23
C ALA A 485 -1.35 13.38 2.37
N ASP A 486 -0.56 13.81 3.36
CA ASP A 486 -0.31 15.23 3.64
C ASP A 486 0.54 15.88 2.53
N VAL A 487 1.33 15.09 1.80
CA VAL A 487 2.24 15.58 0.75
C VAL A 487 1.46 16.29 -0.37
N THR A 488 0.46 15.62 -0.96
CA THR A 488 -0.35 16.24 -2.03
C THR A 488 -1.10 17.46 -1.56
N ALA A 489 -1.70 17.44 -0.35
CA ALA A 489 -2.38 18.60 0.21
C ALA A 489 -1.42 19.79 0.39
N THR A 490 -0.19 19.52 0.84
CA THR A 490 0.86 20.55 1.03
C THR A 490 1.34 21.11 -0.31
N VAL A 491 1.56 20.26 -1.31
CA VAL A 491 1.97 20.68 -2.65
C VAL A 491 0.89 21.57 -3.30
N LEU A 492 -0.38 21.15 -3.22
CA LEU A 492 -1.47 21.98 -3.74
C LEU A 492 -1.49 23.37 -3.10
N TYR A 493 -1.36 23.44 -1.77
CA TYR A 493 -1.31 24.72 -1.05
C TYR A 493 -0.10 25.56 -1.46
N LEU A 494 1.09 24.97 -1.58
CA LEU A 494 2.31 25.66 -2.02
C LEU A 494 2.24 26.13 -3.48
N MET A 495 1.36 25.56 -4.29
CA MET A 495 1.09 25.98 -5.67
C MET A 495 -0.15 26.86 -5.82
N ASP A 496 -0.66 27.47 -4.74
CA ASP A 496 -1.86 28.30 -4.71
C ASP A 496 -3.15 27.61 -5.18
N LEU A 497 -3.20 26.29 -5.07
CA LEU A 497 -4.35 25.50 -5.42
C LEU A 497 -5.17 25.12 -4.18
N PRO A 498 -6.49 24.97 -4.31
CA PRO A 498 -7.32 24.55 -3.18
C PRO A 498 -7.04 23.10 -2.80
N VAL A 499 -7.29 22.75 -1.55
CA VAL A 499 -7.22 21.38 -1.04
C VAL A 499 -8.63 20.79 -1.00
N ALA A 500 -8.79 19.53 -1.42
CA ALA A 500 -10.10 18.90 -1.39
C ALA A 500 -10.46 18.42 0.03
N ARG A 501 -11.73 18.60 0.43
CA ARG A 501 -12.22 18.19 1.76
C ARG A 501 -12.25 16.67 1.96
N ASP A 502 -12.31 15.89 0.89
CA ASP A 502 -12.27 14.43 0.93
C ASP A 502 -10.83 13.87 0.94
N MET A 503 -9.81 14.72 0.89
CA MET A 503 -8.44 14.33 1.17
C MET A 503 -8.30 13.98 2.65
N ALA A 504 -7.61 12.87 2.92
CA ALA A 504 -7.24 12.47 4.29
C ALA A 504 -6.03 13.26 4.80
N GLY A 505 -5.30 13.87 3.88
CA GLY A 505 -4.12 14.69 4.14
C GLY A 505 -4.47 16.09 4.61
N ARG A 506 -3.60 16.64 5.45
CA ARG A 506 -3.61 18.06 5.88
C ARG A 506 -2.40 18.77 5.28
N VAL A 507 -2.50 20.07 5.13
CA VAL A 507 -1.34 20.90 4.81
C VAL A 507 -0.35 20.88 5.97
N LEU A 508 0.91 20.58 5.69
CA LEU A 508 2.03 20.62 6.64
C LEU A 508 2.45 22.08 6.84
N LEU A 509 1.69 22.83 7.63
CA LEU A 509 1.93 24.25 7.85
C LEU A 509 3.31 24.55 8.44
N ASP A 510 3.89 23.60 9.17
CA ASP A 510 5.27 23.71 9.66
C ASP A 510 6.30 23.80 8.51
N ALA A 511 5.98 23.23 7.35
CA ALA A 511 6.81 23.32 6.15
C ALA A 511 6.64 24.64 5.39
N VAL A 512 5.62 25.43 5.72
CA VAL A 512 5.28 26.65 4.98
C VAL A 512 5.96 27.86 5.61
N ASP A 513 6.50 28.73 4.77
CA ASP A 513 7.04 30.03 5.20
C ASP A 513 5.96 30.86 5.88
N GLU A 514 6.32 31.57 6.94
CA GLU A 514 5.39 32.41 7.73
C GLU A 514 4.74 33.52 6.89
N ALA A 515 5.51 34.18 6.02
CA ALA A 515 5.00 35.22 5.15
C ALA A 515 3.93 34.66 4.19
N ARG A 516 4.17 33.46 3.66
CA ARG A 516 3.20 32.78 2.81
C ARG A 516 1.97 32.31 3.60
N ALA A 517 2.16 31.72 4.76
CA ALA A 517 1.05 31.28 5.61
C ALA A 517 0.15 32.43 6.03
N ALA A 518 0.72 33.62 6.22
CA ALA A 518 -0.04 34.83 6.55
C ALA A 518 -0.77 35.46 5.33
N SER A 519 -0.21 35.35 4.13
CA SER A 519 -0.72 36.01 2.91
C SER A 519 -1.67 35.13 2.08
N VAL A 520 -1.52 33.80 2.12
CA VAL A 520 -2.30 32.89 1.28
C VAL A 520 -3.26 32.06 2.15
N PRO A 521 -4.57 32.33 2.10
CA PRO A 521 -5.56 31.60 2.87
C PRO A 521 -5.71 30.17 2.31
N LEU A 522 -5.92 29.20 3.21
CA LEU A 522 -6.26 27.84 2.80
C LEU A 522 -7.63 27.80 2.14
N ARG A 523 -7.66 27.51 0.85
CA ARG A 523 -8.90 27.34 0.08
C ARG A 523 -9.30 25.88 0.04
N LEU A 524 -10.59 25.61 0.14
CA LEU A 524 -11.12 24.25 0.15
C LEU A 524 -12.14 24.05 -0.97
N VAL A 525 -12.04 22.91 -1.65
CA VAL A 525 -13.05 22.41 -2.61
C VAL A 525 -13.66 21.11 -2.09
N PRO A 526 -14.87 20.73 -2.51
CA PRO A 526 -15.51 19.51 -2.03
C PRO A 526 -14.71 18.25 -2.37
N SER A 527 -14.28 18.10 -3.62
CA SER A 527 -13.55 16.91 -4.13
C SER A 527 -12.91 17.22 -5.48
N TYR A 528 -11.91 16.42 -5.83
CA TYR A 528 -11.35 16.32 -7.18
C TYR A 528 -11.72 14.94 -7.77
N PRO A 529 -12.83 14.83 -8.53
CA PRO A 529 -13.22 13.57 -9.13
C PRO A 529 -12.24 13.16 -10.22
N ALA A 530 -11.95 11.84 -10.32
CA ALA A 530 -11.15 11.33 -11.44
C ALA A 530 -11.94 11.44 -12.75
N ASP A 531 -11.30 11.91 -13.81
CA ASP A 531 -11.86 11.82 -15.15
C ASP A 531 -11.85 10.36 -15.60
N ARG A 532 -13.05 9.80 -15.84
CA ARG A 532 -13.24 8.42 -16.31
C ARG A 532 -13.22 8.31 -17.84
N SER A 533 -13.20 9.42 -18.55
CA SER A 533 -13.39 9.47 -20.00
C SER A 533 -12.13 9.18 -20.80
N GLY A 534 -11.02 8.74 -20.25
CA GLY A 534 -9.82 8.24 -20.98
C GLY A 534 -9.28 9.10 -22.14
N GLY A 535 -9.91 10.21 -22.43
CA GLY A 535 -9.54 11.20 -23.43
C GLY A 535 -9.09 12.49 -22.77
N ALA A 536 -8.33 13.30 -23.47
CA ALA A 536 -7.80 14.59 -23.07
C ALA A 536 -8.89 15.69 -22.81
N ALA A 537 -10.05 15.30 -22.34
CA ALA A 537 -11.10 16.21 -21.90
C ALA A 537 -10.82 16.58 -20.45
N GLY A 538 -10.60 17.86 -20.21
CA GLY A 538 -10.18 18.44 -18.95
C GLY A 538 -11.03 17.96 -17.77
N VAL A 539 -10.35 17.74 -16.64
CA VAL A 539 -11.01 17.64 -15.35
C VAL A 539 -11.78 18.95 -15.19
N SER A 540 -13.10 18.89 -15.37
CA SER A 540 -13.95 20.02 -15.02
C SER A 540 -13.83 20.19 -13.51
N VAL A 541 -13.08 21.18 -13.06
CA VAL A 541 -13.12 21.68 -11.69
C VAL A 541 -14.48 22.36 -11.54
N ARG A 542 -15.52 21.55 -11.39
CA ARG A 542 -16.88 22.02 -11.12
C ARG A 542 -17.17 21.96 -9.64
#